data_2950c87438885a02a2479deeabca9656
#
_entry.id   2950c87438885a02a2479deeabca9656
#
_cell.length_a   1.000
_cell.length_b   1.000
_cell.length_c   1.000
_cell.angle_alpha   90.00
_cell.angle_beta   90.00
_cell.angle_gamma   90.00
#
_symmetry.space_group_name_H-M   'P 1'
#
loop_
_entity.id
_entity.type
_entity.pdbx_description
1 polymer ?
#
loop_
_entity_poly.entity_id
_entity_poly.type
_entity_poly.pdbx_seq_one_letter_code
_entity_poly.pdbx_strand_id
1 'polypeptide(L)'
;AAESAAESAAESVTAATQGGKVGVCIYKFDDAFMTTYRNALQEILEGKGYEVTIVDGNNDQAKQNEQINTFITQGVDALIINPVMTSAADQIISTVKGADVPTVLINREPTADQMSAYDKLVYVGCDAAQSGTFQGELILDTENKGDINGDGKVSYIMIQGDPENIDAQLRTEYSVKALTDAGVEVEQLDLQRGDWDRNKGQEICQNDLA
;
A
#
# COMPACT_ATOMS: atom_id res chain seq x y z
N ALA A 1 56.62 -18.25 10.49
CA ALA A 1 56.12 -16.86 10.65
C ALA A 1 55.04 -16.54 9.59
N ALA A 2 54.19 -17.50 9.25
CA ALA A 2 53.11 -17.34 8.28
C ALA A 2 51.78 -18.05 8.72
N GLU A 3 51.75 -18.55 9.96
CA GLU A 3 50.60 -19.34 10.46
C GLU A 3 49.77 -18.63 11.56
N SER A 4 50.10 -17.38 11.94
CA SER A 4 49.42 -16.64 13.01
C SER A 4 48.52 -15.51 12.51
N ALA A 5 48.26 -15.35 11.22
CA ALA A 5 47.44 -14.30 10.66
C ALA A 5 46.08 -14.80 10.10
N ALA A 6 45.80 -16.08 10.12
CA ALA A 6 44.57 -16.65 9.58
C ALA A 6 43.53 -17.02 10.64
N GLU A 7 43.88 -16.95 11.94
CA GLU A 7 42.98 -17.33 13.04
C GLU A 7 42.25 -16.14 13.73
N SER A 8 42.57 -14.91 13.32
CA SER A 8 41.96 -13.70 13.88
C SER A 8 40.83 -13.08 13.02
N ALA A 9 40.48 -13.71 11.90
CA ALA A 9 39.41 -13.20 11.01
C ALA A 9 38.09 -13.99 11.11
N ALA A 10 37.99 -14.99 11.97
CA ALA A 10 36.83 -15.89 12.06
C ALA A 10 35.96 -15.67 13.31
N GLU A 11 36.26 -14.69 14.18
CA GLU A 11 35.50 -14.46 15.42
C GLU A 11 34.67 -13.16 15.47
N SER A 12 34.32 -12.55 14.33
CA SER A 12 33.49 -11.32 14.36
C SER A 12 32.17 -11.40 13.59
N VAL A 13 31.60 -12.61 13.44
CA VAL A 13 30.27 -12.74 12.80
C VAL A 13 29.36 -13.60 13.68
N THR A 14 29.04 -13.11 14.90
CA THR A 14 27.81 -13.49 15.64
C THR A 14 27.52 -12.50 16.74
N ALA A 15 27.41 -11.23 16.44
CA ALA A 15 26.46 -10.39 17.14
C ALA A 15 25.21 -10.42 16.26
N ALA A 16 24.28 -11.34 16.52
CA ALA A 16 22.91 -11.14 16.15
C ALA A 16 22.52 -9.78 16.73
N THR A 17 22.43 -8.75 15.91
CA THR A 17 21.82 -7.49 16.27
C THR A 17 20.43 -7.87 16.69
N GLN A 18 20.17 -7.83 18.01
CA GLN A 18 18.83 -8.02 18.55
C GLN A 18 18.01 -6.89 17.90
N GLY A 19 17.15 -7.23 16.95
CA GLY A 19 16.32 -6.27 16.27
C GLY A 19 15.44 -5.58 17.32
N GLY A 20 15.15 -4.30 17.12
CA GLY A 20 14.27 -3.55 18.00
C GLY A 20 12.82 -4.01 17.90
N LYS A 21 11.94 -3.34 18.63
CA LYS A 21 10.49 -3.55 18.59
C LYS A 21 9.84 -2.76 17.49
N VAL A 22 9.04 -3.39 16.64
CA VAL A 22 8.33 -2.74 15.54
C VAL A 22 6.83 -2.90 15.72
N GLY A 23 6.13 -1.77 15.81
CA GLY A 23 4.68 -1.73 15.78
C GLY A 23 4.16 -1.56 14.36
N VAL A 24 3.20 -2.38 13.94
CA VAL A 24 2.61 -2.33 12.60
C VAL A 24 1.11 -2.12 12.71
N CYS A 25 0.60 -1.02 12.12
CA CYS A 25 -0.82 -0.72 12.02
C CYS A 25 -1.30 -0.94 10.60
N ILE A 26 -2.16 -1.90 10.36
CA ILE A 26 -2.79 -2.17 9.07
C ILE A 26 -4.22 -1.62 9.10
N TYR A 27 -4.66 -0.95 8.01
CA TYR A 27 -5.96 -0.31 7.97
C TYR A 27 -7.13 -1.30 8.16
N LYS A 28 -7.05 -2.50 7.59
CA LYS A 28 -7.94 -3.64 7.87
C LYS A 28 -7.30 -4.97 7.50
N PHE A 29 -7.70 -6.05 8.19
CA PHE A 29 -7.12 -7.38 7.99
C PHE A 29 -7.81 -8.21 6.92
N ASP A 30 -9.06 -7.92 6.59
CA ASP A 30 -9.87 -8.67 5.62
C ASP A 30 -9.60 -8.32 4.15
N ASP A 31 -8.69 -7.37 3.89
CA ASP A 31 -8.15 -7.09 2.57
C ASP A 31 -7.19 -8.20 2.13
N ALA A 32 -7.45 -8.80 0.95
CA ALA A 32 -6.66 -9.93 0.45
C ALA A 32 -5.21 -9.54 0.14
N PHE A 33 -4.98 -8.36 -0.46
CA PHE A 33 -3.64 -7.86 -0.76
C PHE A 33 -2.88 -7.55 0.53
N MET A 34 -3.51 -6.82 1.46
CA MET A 34 -2.89 -6.47 2.73
C MET A 34 -2.66 -7.69 3.62
N THR A 35 -3.45 -8.76 3.47
CA THR A 35 -3.17 -10.03 4.14
C THR A 35 -1.85 -10.65 3.68
N THR A 36 -1.62 -10.69 2.36
CA THR A 36 -0.35 -11.17 1.81
C THR A 36 0.81 -10.26 2.21
N TYR A 37 0.61 -8.94 2.12
CA TYR A 37 1.61 -7.94 2.47
C TYR A 37 2.05 -8.05 3.94
N ARG A 38 1.10 -8.07 4.90
CA ARG A 38 1.42 -8.15 6.33
C ARG A 38 2.11 -9.46 6.71
N ASN A 39 1.72 -10.60 6.09
CA ASN A 39 2.36 -11.88 6.36
C ASN A 39 3.82 -11.87 5.91
N ALA A 40 4.10 -11.38 4.69
CA ALA A 40 5.46 -11.23 4.19
C ALA A 40 6.27 -10.22 5.03
N LEU A 41 5.65 -9.11 5.44
CA LEU A 41 6.30 -8.10 6.29
C LEU A 41 6.69 -8.71 7.66
N GLN A 42 5.80 -9.46 8.28
CA GLN A 42 6.07 -10.15 9.55
C GLN A 42 7.22 -11.14 9.40
N GLU A 43 7.15 -12.03 8.41
CA GLU A 43 8.20 -13.05 8.14
C GLU A 43 9.57 -12.41 7.92
N ILE A 44 9.63 -11.34 7.12
CA ILE A 44 10.89 -10.66 6.81
C ILE A 44 11.47 -9.97 8.04
N LEU A 45 10.66 -9.27 8.82
CA LEU A 45 11.12 -8.54 10.00
C LEU A 45 11.55 -9.48 11.12
N GLU A 46 10.74 -10.52 11.42
CA GLU A 46 11.08 -11.55 12.40
C GLU A 46 12.35 -12.32 11.98
N GLY A 47 12.48 -12.64 10.69
CA GLY A 47 13.68 -13.27 10.12
C GLY A 47 14.95 -12.39 10.25
N LYS A 48 14.79 -11.09 10.39
CA LYS A 48 15.87 -10.13 10.69
C LYS A 48 16.09 -9.91 12.20
N GLY A 49 15.33 -10.58 13.06
CA GLY A 49 15.47 -10.53 14.51
C GLY A 49 14.68 -9.43 15.19
N TYR A 50 13.75 -8.75 14.51
CA TYR A 50 12.85 -7.76 15.11
C TYR A 50 11.72 -8.44 15.89
N GLU A 51 11.30 -7.84 17.01
CA GLU A 51 10.05 -8.17 17.71
C GLU A 51 8.91 -7.40 17.03
N VAL A 52 7.99 -8.10 16.35
CA VAL A 52 6.96 -7.48 15.53
C VAL A 52 5.58 -7.67 16.17
N THR A 53 4.85 -6.57 16.31
CA THR A 53 3.43 -6.61 16.72
C THR A 53 2.59 -5.95 15.64
N ILE A 54 1.65 -6.70 15.06
CA ILE A 54 0.76 -6.22 13.99
C ILE A 54 -0.66 -6.11 14.53
N VAL A 55 -1.30 -4.97 14.31
CA VAL A 55 -2.67 -4.68 14.76
C VAL A 55 -3.59 -4.30 13.61
N ASP A 56 -4.88 -4.62 13.79
CA ASP A 56 -5.95 -4.34 12.84
C ASP A 56 -6.63 -3.01 13.18
N GLY A 57 -6.54 -2.04 12.28
CA GLY A 57 -7.28 -0.78 12.34
C GLY A 57 -8.80 -0.97 12.16
N ASN A 58 -9.22 -2.11 11.60
CA ASN A 58 -10.62 -2.43 11.36
C ASN A 58 -11.38 -1.35 10.58
N ASN A 59 -10.68 -0.69 9.67
CA ASN A 59 -11.16 0.43 8.87
C ASN A 59 -11.69 1.62 9.73
N ASP A 60 -11.16 1.76 10.95
CA ASP A 60 -11.51 2.82 11.91
C ASP A 60 -10.26 3.65 12.25
N GLN A 61 -10.26 4.91 11.79
CA GLN A 61 -9.11 5.81 11.99
C GLN A 61 -8.92 6.18 13.47
N ALA A 62 -10.01 6.30 14.24
CA ALA A 62 -9.90 6.61 15.67
C ALA A 62 -9.23 5.46 16.43
N LYS A 63 -9.64 4.22 16.14
CA LYS A 63 -9.00 3.01 16.67
C LYS A 63 -7.52 2.94 16.27
N GLN A 64 -7.18 3.25 15.01
CA GLN A 64 -5.79 3.26 14.56
C GLN A 64 -4.95 4.30 15.31
N ASN A 65 -5.49 5.49 15.54
CA ASN A 65 -4.80 6.53 16.32
C ASN A 65 -4.51 6.06 17.77
N GLU A 66 -5.45 5.35 18.41
CA GLU A 66 -5.24 4.75 19.73
C GLU A 66 -4.15 3.68 19.69
N GLN A 67 -4.11 2.85 18.66
CA GLN A 67 -3.07 1.83 18.46
C GLN A 67 -1.68 2.44 18.31
N ILE A 68 -1.56 3.50 17.51
CA ILE A 68 -0.30 4.26 17.33
C ILE A 68 0.18 4.80 18.69
N ASN A 69 -0.70 5.45 19.46
CA ASN A 69 -0.37 5.97 20.78
C ASN A 69 0.02 4.84 21.76
N THR A 70 -0.61 3.69 21.65
CA THR A 70 -0.27 2.51 22.46
C THR A 70 1.14 2.03 22.15
N PHE A 71 1.52 1.89 20.89
CA PHE A 71 2.87 1.51 20.49
C PHE A 71 3.93 2.52 20.95
N ILE A 72 3.65 3.82 20.81
CA ILE A 72 4.53 4.88 21.32
C ILE A 72 4.74 4.74 22.84
N THR A 73 3.65 4.49 23.59
CA THR A 73 3.71 4.31 25.05
C THR A 73 4.49 3.03 25.45
N GLN A 74 4.40 1.98 24.63
CA GLN A 74 5.15 0.74 24.81
C GLN A 74 6.64 0.86 24.45
N GLY A 75 7.05 2.00 23.88
CA GLY A 75 8.43 2.26 23.53
C GLY A 75 8.92 1.43 22.35
N VAL A 76 8.14 1.34 21.27
CA VAL A 76 8.62 0.71 20.04
C VAL A 76 9.74 1.55 19.41
N ASP A 77 10.67 0.89 18.75
CA ASP A 77 11.82 1.53 18.09
C ASP A 77 11.45 2.09 16.71
N ALA A 78 10.40 1.55 16.08
CA ALA A 78 9.87 2.03 14.81
C ALA A 78 8.40 1.67 14.64
N LEU A 79 7.72 2.42 13.77
CA LEU A 79 6.35 2.17 13.35
C LEU A 79 6.27 1.92 11.84
N ILE A 80 5.41 0.99 11.44
CA ILE A 80 4.98 0.83 10.05
C ILE A 80 3.47 1.02 10.02
N ILE A 81 2.98 2.00 9.27
CA ILE A 81 1.58 2.38 9.31
C ILE A 81 1.00 2.39 7.91
N ASN A 82 -0.05 1.62 7.72
CA ASN A 82 -0.96 1.74 6.58
C ASN A 82 -2.17 2.56 7.05
N PRO A 83 -2.27 3.86 6.73
CA PRO A 83 -3.34 4.72 7.23
C PRO A 83 -4.72 4.20 6.83
N VAL A 84 -5.72 4.33 7.73
CA VAL A 84 -7.12 4.05 7.38
C VAL A 84 -7.63 5.11 6.41
N MET A 85 -7.30 6.37 6.65
CA MET A 85 -7.67 7.51 5.80
C MET A 85 -6.42 8.28 5.39
N THR A 86 -6.28 8.62 4.12
CA THR A 86 -5.18 9.48 3.63
C THR A 86 -5.25 10.88 4.24
N SER A 87 -6.46 11.40 4.50
CA SER A 87 -6.69 12.67 5.18
C SER A 87 -6.20 12.72 6.63
N ALA A 88 -5.95 11.56 7.26
CA ALA A 88 -5.39 11.50 8.62
C ALA A 88 -3.86 11.58 8.66
N ALA A 89 -3.18 11.66 7.53
CA ALA A 89 -1.71 11.65 7.47
C ALA A 89 -1.08 12.76 8.31
N ASP A 90 -1.59 13.99 8.29
CA ASP A 90 -1.07 15.10 9.09
C ASP A 90 -1.09 14.81 10.60
N GLN A 91 -2.19 14.23 11.08
CA GLN A 91 -2.33 13.86 12.49
C GLN A 91 -1.37 12.72 12.86
N ILE A 92 -1.28 11.68 12.02
CA ILE A 92 -0.37 10.56 12.23
C ILE A 92 1.07 11.07 12.28
N ILE A 93 1.49 11.86 11.30
CA ILE A 93 2.85 12.42 11.21
C ILE A 93 3.15 13.31 12.42
N SER A 94 2.22 14.18 12.82
CA SER A 94 2.37 15.02 14.00
C SER A 94 2.58 14.18 15.27
N THR A 95 1.82 13.08 15.41
CA THR A 95 1.90 12.19 16.56
C THR A 95 3.25 11.48 16.64
N VAL A 96 3.70 10.84 15.55
CA VAL A 96 4.96 10.09 15.53
C VAL A 96 6.18 11.01 15.62
N LYS A 97 6.12 12.21 15.01
CA LYS A 97 7.13 13.25 15.15
C LYS A 97 7.23 13.75 16.59
N GLY A 98 6.09 14.00 17.25
CA GLY A 98 6.06 14.46 18.64
C GLY A 98 6.69 13.45 19.61
N ALA A 99 6.64 12.18 19.28
CA ALA A 99 7.26 11.07 20.03
C ALA A 99 8.68 10.72 19.54
N ASP A 100 9.16 11.36 18.48
CA ASP A 100 10.46 11.09 17.82
C ASP A 100 10.64 9.64 17.33
N VAL A 101 9.54 8.95 16.95
CA VAL A 101 9.56 7.56 16.51
C VAL A 101 9.71 7.46 14.98
N PRO A 102 10.80 6.82 14.48
CA PRO A 102 10.96 6.55 13.04
C PRO A 102 9.76 5.80 12.49
N THR A 103 9.22 6.25 11.36
CA THR A 103 7.97 5.71 10.83
C THR A 103 8.03 5.48 9.33
N VAL A 104 7.52 4.33 8.90
CA VAL A 104 7.30 4.00 7.49
C VAL A 104 5.80 4.03 7.23
N LEU A 105 5.35 4.92 6.36
CA LEU A 105 3.98 4.86 5.81
C LEU A 105 3.98 3.92 4.62
N ILE A 106 2.94 3.10 4.51
CA ILE A 106 2.85 2.10 3.45
C ILE A 106 1.51 2.16 2.74
N ASN A 107 1.51 1.76 1.46
CA ASN A 107 0.34 1.54 0.59
C ASN A 107 -0.45 2.81 0.25
N ARG A 108 -0.85 3.63 1.22
CA ARG A 108 -1.59 4.87 1.01
C ARG A 108 -0.64 6.06 1.05
N GLU A 109 -0.46 6.70 -0.09
CA GLU A 109 0.56 7.73 -0.28
C GLU A 109 0.16 9.05 0.38
N PRO A 110 1.01 9.62 1.26
CA PRO A 110 0.85 10.99 1.72
C PRO A 110 1.35 11.98 0.66
N THR A 111 0.96 13.24 0.77
CA THR A 111 1.47 14.28 -0.11
C THR A 111 2.96 14.56 0.13
N ALA A 112 3.64 15.15 -0.86
CA ALA A 112 5.05 15.54 -0.73
C ALA A 112 5.30 16.50 0.45
N ASP A 113 4.37 17.43 0.69
CA ASP A 113 4.45 18.37 1.82
C ASP A 113 4.35 17.64 3.16
N GLN A 114 3.45 16.66 3.28
CA GLN A 114 3.32 15.82 4.46
C GLN A 114 4.59 15.01 4.71
N MET A 115 5.18 14.43 3.67
CA MET A 115 6.43 13.68 3.79
C MET A 115 7.60 14.54 4.26
N SER A 116 7.64 15.80 3.86
CA SER A 116 8.70 16.75 4.27
C SER A 116 8.58 17.23 5.73
N ALA A 117 7.46 16.97 6.38
CA ALA A 117 7.19 17.46 7.73
C ALA A 117 8.00 16.75 8.82
N TYR A 118 8.55 15.55 8.55
CA TYR A 118 9.32 14.77 9.51
C TYR A 118 10.46 14.02 8.82
N ASP A 119 11.71 14.23 9.27
CA ASP A 119 12.93 13.69 8.68
C ASP A 119 13.15 12.19 8.90
N LYS A 120 12.45 11.58 9.88
CA LYS A 120 12.44 10.13 10.14
C LYS A 120 11.20 9.44 9.56
N LEU A 121 10.58 10.05 8.56
CA LEU A 121 9.41 9.50 7.85
C LEU A 121 9.84 9.03 6.47
N VAL A 122 9.39 7.81 6.11
CA VAL A 122 9.59 7.23 4.78
C VAL A 122 8.25 6.69 4.28
N TYR A 123 8.00 6.76 2.99
CA TYR A 123 6.87 6.09 2.33
C TYR A 123 7.36 4.95 1.45
N VAL A 124 6.65 3.83 1.53
CA VAL A 124 6.84 2.67 0.65
C VAL A 124 5.50 2.31 0.02
N GLY A 125 5.42 2.50 -1.27
CA GLY A 125 4.22 2.21 -2.06
C GLY A 125 4.54 2.06 -3.54
N CYS A 126 3.52 2.19 -4.38
CA CYS A 126 3.66 2.17 -5.83
C CYS A 126 3.29 3.54 -6.43
N ASP A 127 3.73 3.79 -7.65
CA ASP A 127 3.20 4.85 -8.49
C ASP A 127 1.81 4.42 -9.01
N ALA A 128 0.77 5.02 -8.47
CA ALA A 128 -0.60 4.68 -8.80
C ALA A 128 -0.98 5.10 -10.22
N ALA A 129 -0.42 6.20 -10.74
CA ALA A 129 -0.62 6.63 -12.12
C ALA A 129 0.00 5.63 -13.10
N GLN A 130 1.23 5.17 -12.83
CA GLN A 130 1.89 4.11 -13.60
C GLN A 130 1.07 2.81 -13.55
N SER A 131 0.57 2.45 -12.36
CA SER A 131 -0.28 1.26 -12.18
C SER A 131 -1.56 1.33 -13.01
N GLY A 132 -2.20 2.51 -13.07
CA GLY A 132 -3.35 2.76 -13.95
C GLY A 132 -2.98 2.63 -15.42
N THR A 133 -1.87 3.25 -15.84
CA THR A 133 -1.37 3.16 -17.21
C THR A 133 -1.18 1.71 -17.63
N PHE A 134 -0.53 0.89 -16.83
CA PHE A 134 -0.35 -0.53 -17.14
C PHE A 134 -1.67 -1.30 -17.28
N GLN A 135 -2.70 -0.94 -16.53
CA GLN A 135 -4.04 -1.56 -16.70
C GLN A 135 -4.62 -1.24 -18.08
N GLY A 136 -4.51 0.00 -18.55
CA GLY A 136 -4.93 0.38 -19.90
C GLY A 136 -4.07 -0.27 -20.98
N GLU A 137 -2.76 -0.34 -20.79
CA GLU A 137 -1.84 -1.03 -21.73
C GLU A 137 -2.18 -2.51 -21.89
N LEU A 138 -2.54 -3.20 -20.80
CA LEU A 138 -2.99 -4.59 -20.88
C LEU A 138 -4.23 -4.75 -21.77
N ILE A 139 -5.14 -3.77 -21.78
CA ILE A 139 -6.30 -3.79 -22.67
C ILE A 139 -5.84 -3.54 -24.12
N LEU A 140 -4.93 -2.58 -24.35
CA LEU A 140 -4.38 -2.29 -25.67
C LEU A 140 -3.64 -3.47 -26.30
N ASP A 141 -3.08 -4.35 -25.46
CA ASP A 141 -2.38 -5.58 -25.90
C ASP A 141 -3.33 -6.71 -26.28
N THR A 142 -4.63 -6.56 -26.02
CA THR A 142 -5.63 -7.56 -26.44
C THR A 142 -5.98 -7.43 -27.91
N GLU A 143 -6.63 -8.45 -28.47
CA GLU A 143 -7.14 -8.42 -29.86
C GLU A 143 -8.06 -7.20 -30.05
N ASN A 144 -7.89 -6.50 -31.17
CA ASN A 144 -8.59 -5.25 -31.50
C ASN A 144 -8.45 -4.15 -30.42
N LYS A 145 -7.40 -4.18 -29.59
CA LYS A 145 -7.16 -3.20 -28.52
C LYS A 145 -8.33 -3.06 -27.54
N GLY A 146 -9.03 -4.17 -27.24
CA GLY A 146 -10.14 -4.22 -26.31
C GLY A 146 -11.53 -3.98 -26.96
N ASP A 147 -11.61 -3.68 -28.24
CA ASP A 147 -12.89 -3.62 -28.97
C ASP A 147 -13.37 -5.04 -29.30
N ILE A 148 -14.07 -5.66 -28.35
CA ILE A 148 -14.48 -7.08 -28.42
C ILE A 148 -15.61 -7.30 -29.42
N ASN A 149 -16.51 -6.34 -29.58
CA ASN A 149 -17.70 -6.44 -30.42
C ASN A 149 -17.52 -5.85 -31.82
N GLY A 150 -16.39 -5.15 -32.08
CA GLY A 150 -16.06 -4.58 -33.39
C GLY A 150 -16.84 -3.31 -33.75
N ASP A 151 -17.37 -2.59 -32.74
CA ASP A 151 -18.12 -1.35 -32.96
C ASP A 151 -17.27 -0.08 -33.01
N GLY A 152 -15.94 -0.23 -32.83
CA GLY A 152 -14.95 0.85 -32.95
C GLY A 152 -14.60 1.51 -31.62
N LYS A 153 -15.12 1.03 -30.50
CA LYS A 153 -14.87 1.56 -29.17
C LYS A 153 -14.68 0.48 -28.12
N VAL A 154 -14.10 0.84 -26.99
CA VAL A 154 -13.98 0.00 -25.80
C VAL A 154 -15.04 0.41 -24.80
N SER A 155 -16.08 -0.43 -24.67
CA SER A 155 -17.09 -0.26 -23.62
C SER A 155 -16.66 -0.98 -22.36
N TYR A 156 -16.72 -0.28 -21.21
CA TYR A 156 -16.21 -0.84 -19.95
C TYR A 156 -17.08 -0.49 -18.74
N ILE A 157 -17.01 -1.33 -17.72
CA ILE A 157 -17.46 -1.06 -16.36
C ILE A 157 -16.21 -0.81 -15.48
N MET A 158 -16.28 0.14 -14.56
CA MET A 158 -15.19 0.47 -13.65
C MET A 158 -15.57 0.12 -12.22
N ILE A 159 -14.79 -0.78 -11.60
CA ILE A 159 -14.92 -1.06 -10.18
C ILE A 159 -13.78 -0.35 -9.45
N GLN A 160 -14.09 0.77 -8.84
CA GLN A 160 -13.14 1.64 -8.17
C GLN A 160 -12.97 1.24 -6.70
N GLY A 161 -11.79 1.50 -6.12
CA GLY A 161 -11.57 1.46 -4.68
C GLY A 161 -12.33 2.59 -3.96
N ASP A 162 -11.83 3.02 -2.80
CA ASP A 162 -12.36 4.19 -2.12
C ASP A 162 -12.07 5.46 -2.94
N PRO A 163 -13.07 6.22 -3.41
CA PRO A 163 -12.86 7.41 -4.23
C PRO A 163 -12.16 8.55 -3.48
N GLU A 164 -12.08 8.53 -2.15
CA GLU A 164 -11.28 9.47 -1.37
C GLU A 164 -9.79 9.10 -1.33
N ASN A 165 -9.44 7.89 -1.77
CA ASN A 165 -8.06 7.43 -1.85
C ASN A 165 -7.44 7.85 -3.18
N ILE A 166 -6.31 8.57 -3.11
CA ILE A 166 -5.61 9.07 -4.30
C ILE A 166 -5.17 7.95 -5.24
N ASP A 167 -4.76 6.79 -4.72
CA ASP A 167 -4.37 5.65 -5.55
C ASP A 167 -5.55 5.11 -6.38
N ALA A 168 -6.76 5.09 -5.79
CA ALA A 168 -7.96 4.67 -6.51
C ALA A 168 -8.33 5.68 -7.61
N GLN A 169 -8.20 6.97 -7.33
CA GLN A 169 -8.45 8.04 -8.31
C GLN A 169 -7.46 7.92 -9.49
N LEU A 170 -6.16 7.87 -9.20
CA LEU A 170 -5.11 7.81 -10.22
C LEU A 170 -5.20 6.54 -11.06
N ARG A 171 -5.45 5.38 -10.45
CA ARG A 171 -5.64 4.13 -11.22
C ARG A 171 -6.86 4.19 -12.12
N THR A 172 -7.96 4.77 -11.66
CA THR A 172 -9.17 4.98 -12.46
C THR A 172 -8.91 5.91 -13.63
N GLU A 173 -8.29 7.06 -13.38
CA GLU A 173 -7.99 8.05 -14.42
C GLU A 173 -7.01 7.52 -15.46
N TYR A 174 -5.86 7.01 -15.02
CA TYR A 174 -4.77 6.65 -15.91
C TYR A 174 -5.02 5.36 -16.69
N SER A 175 -5.88 4.46 -16.21
CA SER A 175 -6.28 3.28 -17.01
C SER A 175 -7.10 3.67 -18.23
N VAL A 176 -8.01 4.62 -18.08
CA VAL A 176 -8.80 5.17 -19.19
C VAL A 176 -7.95 6.08 -20.08
N LYS A 177 -7.09 6.89 -19.45
CA LYS A 177 -6.17 7.80 -20.17
C LYS A 177 -5.23 7.04 -21.11
N ALA A 178 -4.71 5.89 -20.73
CA ALA A 178 -3.86 5.08 -21.59
C ALA A 178 -4.56 4.64 -22.88
N LEU A 179 -5.85 4.32 -22.81
CA LEU A 179 -6.66 3.98 -23.99
C LEU A 179 -6.89 5.21 -24.89
N THR A 180 -7.28 6.33 -24.30
CA THR A 180 -7.57 7.56 -25.06
C THR A 180 -6.32 8.17 -25.67
N ASP A 181 -5.17 8.14 -24.99
CA ASP A 181 -3.89 8.60 -25.51
C ASP A 181 -3.41 7.73 -26.69
N ALA A 182 -3.79 6.44 -26.72
CA ALA A 182 -3.55 5.53 -27.83
C ALA A 182 -4.56 5.70 -29.00
N GLY A 183 -5.46 6.68 -28.91
CA GLY A 183 -6.47 6.97 -29.92
C GLY A 183 -7.65 6.00 -29.93
N VAL A 184 -7.86 5.25 -28.87
CA VAL A 184 -9.02 4.35 -28.73
C VAL A 184 -10.21 5.14 -28.18
N GLU A 185 -11.36 5.04 -28.84
CA GLU A 185 -12.61 5.56 -28.32
C GLU A 185 -13.09 4.68 -27.16
N VAL A 186 -13.53 5.29 -26.07
CA VAL A 186 -13.96 4.58 -24.86
C VAL A 186 -15.38 4.98 -24.46
N GLU A 187 -16.14 4.02 -23.96
CA GLU A 187 -17.49 4.23 -23.41
C GLU A 187 -17.59 3.64 -22.02
N GLN A 188 -17.73 4.50 -21.02
CA GLN A 188 -18.00 4.06 -19.66
C GLN A 188 -19.48 3.71 -19.50
N LEU A 189 -19.77 2.43 -19.32
CA LEU A 189 -21.13 1.94 -19.08
C LEU A 189 -21.54 2.12 -17.62
N ASP A 190 -20.62 1.83 -16.68
CA ASP A 190 -20.84 2.03 -15.25
C ASP A 190 -19.54 2.31 -14.51
N LEU A 191 -19.66 2.94 -13.33
CA LEU A 191 -18.58 3.12 -12.37
C LEU A 191 -19.14 2.94 -10.96
N GLN A 192 -18.68 1.91 -10.26
CA GLN A 192 -19.13 1.59 -8.92
C GLN A 192 -17.99 1.46 -7.91
N ARG A 193 -18.32 1.72 -6.63
CA ARG A 193 -17.38 1.63 -5.53
C ARG A 193 -17.31 0.21 -4.98
N GLY A 194 -16.18 -0.46 -5.19
CA GLY A 194 -15.91 -1.81 -4.69
C GLY A 194 -15.17 -1.87 -3.36
N ASP A 195 -14.53 -0.78 -2.90
CA ASP A 195 -13.86 -0.64 -1.60
C ASP A 195 -12.78 -1.72 -1.32
N TRP A 196 -12.17 -2.30 -2.36
CA TRP A 196 -11.29 -3.47 -2.25
C TRP A 196 -11.94 -4.65 -1.51
N ASP A 197 -13.28 -4.71 -1.54
CA ASP A 197 -14.05 -5.81 -0.98
C ASP A 197 -14.42 -6.80 -2.09
N ARG A 198 -14.02 -8.06 -1.89
CA ARG A 198 -14.24 -9.12 -2.88
C ARG A 198 -15.72 -9.38 -3.16
N ASN A 199 -16.56 -9.34 -2.12
CA ASN A 199 -17.98 -9.62 -2.25
C ASN A 199 -18.68 -8.48 -3.00
N LYS A 200 -18.36 -7.23 -2.68
CA LYS A 200 -18.85 -6.06 -3.43
C LYS A 200 -18.43 -6.11 -4.88
N GLY A 201 -17.16 -6.39 -5.17
CA GLY A 201 -16.68 -6.54 -6.55
C GLY A 201 -17.42 -7.63 -7.31
N GLN A 202 -17.67 -8.77 -6.68
CA GLN A 202 -18.45 -9.85 -7.28
C GLN A 202 -19.90 -9.45 -7.54
N GLU A 203 -20.55 -8.80 -6.58
CA GLU A 203 -21.95 -8.34 -6.71
C GLU A 203 -22.10 -7.32 -7.85
N ILE A 204 -21.18 -6.34 -7.93
CA ILE A 204 -21.15 -5.37 -9.02
C ILE A 204 -21.02 -6.08 -10.36
N CYS A 205 -20.04 -6.97 -10.54
CA CYS A 205 -19.87 -7.71 -11.78
C CYS A 205 -21.12 -8.54 -12.14
N GLN A 206 -21.78 -9.17 -11.17
CA GLN A 206 -23.00 -9.96 -11.44
C GLN A 206 -24.16 -9.10 -11.90
N ASN A 207 -24.30 -7.89 -11.33
CA ASN A 207 -25.38 -6.97 -11.68
C ASN A 207 -25.16 -6.32 -13.05
N ASP A 208 -23.93 -5.95 -13.36
CA ASP A 208 -23.61 -5.22 -14.59
C ASP A 208 -23.52 -6.15 -15.82
N LEU A 209 -23.33 -7.45 -15.62
CA LEU A 209 -23.26 -8.45 -16.68
C LEU A 209 -24.60 -9.20 -16.88
N ALA A 210 -25.63 -8.91 -16.10
CA ALA A 210 -26.96 -9.54 -16.20
C ALA A 210 -27.86 -8.81 -17.19
#